data_a4d0d2d5d8f0b49359fabb42bbe2717f
#
_entry.id   a4d0d2d5d8f0b49359fabb42bbe2717f
#
_cell.length_a   1.000
_cell.length_b   1.000
_cell.length_c   1.000
_cell.angle_alpha   90.00
_cell.angle_beta   90.00
_cell.angle_gamma   90.00
#
_symmetry.space_group_name_H-M   'P 1'
#
loop_
_entity.id
_entity.type
_entity.pdbx_description
1 polymer ?
#
loop_
_entity_poly.entity_id
_entity_poly.type
_entity_poly.pdbx_seq_one_letter_code
_entity_poly.pdbx_strand_id
1 'polypeptide(L)'
;GTLYYESVHNYLKEHNMTYSPFVGKVSGSPSILEGTNEEIIQNAKDLMAKGIDAFDILAYRHVVDGEKLAREFCAAIDAKVAIAGSISSYERIDTMFDIGPWGFTMGSALFTKNFVPDGSFKENLQAVADYMEKK
;
A
#
# COMPACT_ATOMS: atom_id res chain seq x y z
N GLY A 1 5.16 -12.51 1.62
CA GLY A 1 4.23 -12.30 2.68
C GLY A 1 4.80 -12.45 4.07
N THR A 2 4.01 -12.12 5.05
CA THR A 2 4.39 -12.11 6.47
C THR A 2 4.74 -13.48 7.06
N LEU A 3 4.30 -14.58 6.49
CA LEU A 3 4.55 -15.94 7.02
C LEU A 3 6.03 -16.36 7.00
N TYR A 4 6.81 -15.82 6.08
CA TYR A 4 8.24 -16.15 5.90
C TYR A 4 9.13 -14.92 6.01
N TYR A 5 8.67 -13.89 6.72
CA TYR A 5 9.35 -12.61 6.75
C TYR A 5 10.79 -12.69 7.27
N GLU A 6 11.09 -13.55 8.24
CA GLU A 6 12.42 -13.62 8.85
C GLU A 6 13.48 -14.05 7.86
N SER A 7 13.26 -15.14 7.11
CA SER A 7 14.23 -15.64 6.13
C SER A 7 14.42 -14.66 4.98
N VAL A 8 13.31 -14.06 4.49
CA VAL A 8 13.37 -13.06 3.40
C VAL A 8 14.05 -11.78 3.90
N HIS A 9 13.67 -11.28 5.08
CA HIS A 9 14.28 -10.09 5.66
C HIS A 9 15.79 -10.25 5.85
N ASN A 10 16.24 -11.36 6.45
CA ASN A 10 17.66 -11.61 6.68
C ASN A 10 18.43 -11.68 5.35
N TYR A 11 17.91 -12.42 4.38
CA TYR A 11 18.53 -12.52 3.05
C TYR A 11 18.65 -11.15 2.37
N LEU A 12 17.58 -10.35 2.34
CA LEU A 12 17.58 -9.03 1.71
C LEU A 12 18.50 -8.05 2.43
N LYS A 13 18.54 -8.10 3.76
CA LYS A 13 19.43 -7.27 4.58
C LYS A 13 20.90 -7.55 4.28
N GLU A 14 21.30 -8.82 4.14
CA GLU A 14 22.65 -9.22 3.75
C GLU A 14 23.05 -8.70 2.37
N HIS A 15 22.06 -8.47 1.49
CA HIS A 15 22.27 -7.93 0.15
C HIS A 15 21.99 -6.41 0.02
N ASN A 16 21.85 -5.69 1.14
CA ASN A 16 21.53 -4.25 1.18
C ASN A 16 20.25 -3.88 0.41
N MET A 17 19.22 -4.73 0.47
CA MET A 17 17.93 -4.51 -0.15
C MET A 17 16.86 -4.22 0.91
N THR A 18 15.98 -3.27 0.59
CA THR A 18 14.82 -2.97 1.44
C THR A 18 13.77 -4.07 1.32
N TYR A 19 13.20 -4.47 2.45
CA TYR A 19 12.08 -5.40 2.52
C TYR A 19 10.82 -4.69 2.99
N SER A 20 9.75 -4.78 2.20
CA SER A 20 8.45 -4.20 2.51
C SER A 20 7.39 -5.30 2.51
N PRO A 21 7.18 -6.00 3.64
CA PRO A 21 6.16 -7.05 3.73
C PRO A 21 4.75 -6.47 3.78
N PHE A 22 3.76 -7.24 3.32
CA PHE A 22 2.37 -6.98 3.63
C PHE A 22 2.10 -7.23 5.12
N VAL A 23 1.27 -6.37 5.71
CA VAL A 23 0.81 -6.47 7.10
C VAL A 23 -0.61 -6.98 7.17
N GLY A 24 -0.99 -7.53 8.34
CA GLY A 24 -2.29 -8.12 8.59
C GLY A 24 -2.47 -9.48 7.91
N LYS A 25 -3.68 -9.98 7.93
CA LYS A 25 -4.03 -11.25 7.32
C LYS A 25 -4.52 -11.04 5.89
N VAL A 26 -3.67 -11.35 4.93
CA VAL A 26 -3.98 -11.26 3.50
C VAL A 26 -4.35 -12.64 2.97
N SER A 27 -5.53 -12.74 2.33
CA SER A 27 -6.05 -13.98 1.78
C SER A 27 -6.80 -13.76 0.46
N GLY A 28 -7.13 -14.82 -0.24
CA GLY A 28 -7.98 -14.78 -1.43
C GLY A 28 -7.31 -14.35 -2.73
N SER A 29 -8.08 -14.46 -3.81
CA SER A 29 -7.75 -13.97 -5.17
C SER A 29 -9.04 -13.46 -5.85
N PRO A 30 -9.22 -12.14 -5.98
CA PRO A 30 -8.30 -11.06 -5.57
C PRO A 30 -8.05 -11.03 -4.06
N SER A 31 -6.86 -10.56 -3.67
CA SER A 31 -6.48 -10.51 -2.26
C SER A 31 -7.36 -9.54 -1.46
N ILE A 32 -7.74 -9.96 -0.26
CA ILE A 32 -8.44 -9.15 0.75
C ILE A 32 -7.58 -9.03 2.00
N LEU A 33 -7.79 -7.98 2.78
CA LEU A 33 -7.13 -7.73 4.06
C LEU A 33 -8.16 -7.89 5.19
N GLU A 34 -7.88 -8.81 6.11
CA GLU A 34 -8.73 -9.13 7.25
C GLU A 34 -8.06 -8.71 8.57
N GLY A 35 -8.85 -8.61 9.63
CA GLY A 35 -8.45 -8.19 10.96
C GLY A 35 -8.98 -6.81 11.32
N THR A 36 -8.90 -6.43 12.59
CA THR A 36 -9.21 -5.06 13.03
C THR A 36 -8.05 -4.11 12.72
N ASN A 37 -8.30 -2.81 12.70
CA ASN A 37 -7.26 -1.82 12.50
C ASN A 37 -6.16 -1.96 13.55
N GLU A 38 -6.53 -2.20 14.81
CA GLU A 38 -5.62 -2.38 15.93
C GLU A 38 -4.72 -3.62 15.75
N GLU A 39 -5.29 -4.75 15.29
CA GLU A 39 -4.53 -5.98 15.02
C GLU A 39 -3.52 -5.77 13.89
N ILE A 40 -3.91 -5.08 12.82
CA ILE A 40 -3.05 -4.79 11.67
C ILE A 40 -1.91 -3.85 12.09
N ILE A 41 -2.21 -2.79 12.84
CA ILE A 41 -1.23 -1.85 13.37
C ILE A 41 -0.27 -2.57 14.35
N GLN A 42 -0.80 -3.42 15.23
CA GLN A 42 0.04 -4.17 16.17
C GLN A 42 0.98 -5.13 15.43
N ASN A 43 0.50 -5.82 14.37
CA ASN A 43 1.35 -6.67 13.54
C ASN A 43 2.52 -5.89 12.92
N ALA A 44 2.29 -4.66 12.43
CA ALA A 44 3.36 -3.82 11.93
C ALA A 44 4.36 -3.44 13.04
N LYS A 45 3.89 -3.06 14.23
CA LYS A 45 4.75 -2.73 15.38
C LYS A 45 5.63 -3.91 15.81
N ASP A 46 5.07 -5.13 15.79
CA ASP A 46 5.80 -6.35 16.13
C ASP A 46 6.91 -6.63 15.09
N LEU A 47 6.66 -6.33 13.81
CA LEU A 47 7.65 -6.42 12.75
C LEU A 47 8.72 -5.31 12.84
N MET A 48 8.32 -4.09 13.22
CA MET A 48 9.28 -3.00 13.49
C MET A 48 10.26 -3.36 14.62
N ALA A 49 9.77 -3.99 15.68
CA ALA A 49 10.61 -4.47 16.78
C ALA A 49 11.65 -5.52 16.33
N LYS A 50 11.45 -6.13 15.15
CA LYS A 50 12.37 -7.09 14.53
C LYS A 50 13.24 -6.45 13.42
N GLY A 51 13.19 -5.13 13.30
CA GLY A 51 14.04 -4.35 12.40
C GLY A 51 13.49 -4.15 10.98
N ILE A 52 12.20 -4.38 10.76
CA ILE A 52 11.54 -4.03 9.50
C ILE A 52 11.09 -2.56 9.56
N ASP A 53 11.46 -1.78 8.56
CA ASP A 53 11.26 -0.32 8.50
C ASP A 53 10.45 0.14 7.27
N ALA A 54 9.85 -0.80 6.55
CA ALA A 54 8.99 -0.52 5.41
C ALA A 54 7.83 -1.54 5.35
N PHE A 55 6.65 -1.09 4.94
CA PHE A 55 5.45 -1.92 4.86
C PHE A 55 4.63 -1.63 3.62
N ASP A 56 4.07 -2.70 3.04
CA ASP A 56 2.96 -2.61 2.10
C ASP A 56 1.65 -2.91 2.84
N ILE A 57 0.62 -2.08 2.60
CA ILE A 57 -0.71 -2.32 3.15
C ILE A 57 -1.79 -2.29 2.08
N LEU A 58 -2.63 -3.32 2.05
CA LEU A 58 -3.78 -3.43 1.15
C LEU A 58 -5.00 -2.71 1.75
N ALA A 59 -4.85 -1.44 2.13
CA ALA A 59 -5.87 -0.73 2.90
C ALA A 59 -7.24 -0.73 2.21
N TYR A 60 -7.32 -0.40 0.93
CA TYR A 60 -8.61 -0.38 0.19
C TYR A 60 -9.15 -1.77 -0.18
N ARG A 61 -8.49 -2.84 0.26
CA ARG A 61 -9.00 -4.21 0.20
C ARG A 61 -9.37 -4.74 1.59
N HIS A 62 -9.36 -3.87 2.58
CA HIS A 62 -9.83 -4.17 3.92
C HIS A 62 -11.35 -4.42 3.90
N VAL A 63 -11.77 -5.43 4.66
CA VAL A 63 -13.16 -5.93 4.67
C VAL A 63 -14.15 -4.99 5.36
N VAL A 64 -13.69 -3.96 6.06
CA VAL A 64 -14.55 -3.01 6.80
C VAL A 64 -14.45 -1.61 6.19
N ASP A 65 -13.36 -0.86 6.44
CA ASP A 65 -13.17 0.52 5.99
C ASP A 65 -11.70 0.76 5.64
N GLY A 66 -11.44 0.83 4.34
CA GLY A 66 -10.07 0.95 3.83
C GLY A 66 -9.46 2.33 4.04
N GLU A 67 -10.24 3.40 3.95
CA GLU A 67 -9.71 4.75 4.14
C GLU A 67 -9.40 5.02 5.61
N LYS A 68 -10.29 4.63 6.50
CA LYS A 68 -10.06 4.72 7.95
C LYS A 68 -8.80 3.95 8.34
N LEU A 69 -8.66 2.71 7.85
CA LEU A 69 -7.46 1.92 8.10
C LEU A 69 -6.19 2.63 7.59
N ALA A 70 -6.21 3.16 6.35
CA ALA A 70 -5.06 3.86 5.78
C ALA A 70 -4.63 5.05 6.65
N ARG A 71 -5.57 5.88 7.11
CA ARG A 71 -5.33 7.04 7.98
C ARG A 71 -4.75 6.62 9.33
N GLU A 72 -5.39 5.68 10.00
CA GLU A 72 -4.96 5.21 11.33
C GLU A 72 -3.59 4.50 11.26
N PHE A 73 -3.35 3.71 10.22
CA PHE A 73 -2.09 3.01 10.02
C PHE A 73 -0.94 3.98 9.79
N CYS A 74 -1.07 4.92 8.84
CA CYS A 74 -0.03 5.91 8.56
C CYS A 74 0.24 6.83 9.76
N ALA A 75 -0.77 7.15 10.55
CA ALA A 75 -0.60 7.95 11.76
C ALA A 75 0.11 7.19 12.91
N ALA A 76 -0.04 5.86 12.96
CA ALA A 76 0.47 5.03 14.05
C ALA A 76 1.85 4.39 13.79
N ILE A 77 2.29 4.34 12.53
CA ILE A 77 3.49 3.62 12.08
C ILE A 77 4.53 4.60 11.55
N ASP A 78 5.60 4.77 12.32
CA ASP A 78 6.76 5.59 11.94
C ASP A 78 7.75 4.75 11.09
N ALA A 79 7.35 4.44 9.87
CA ALA A 79 8.12 3.68 8.89
C ALA A 79 7.69 4.08 7.46
N LYS A 80 8.38 3.57 6.44
CA LYS A 80 7.96 3.76 5.05
C LYS A 80 6.72 2.92 4.77
N VAL A 81 5.58 3.56 4.57
CA VAL A 81 4.31 2.89 4.26
C VAL A 81 3.96 3.09 2.80
N ALA A 82 3.82 2.00 2.05
CA ALA A 82 3.24 2.00 0.71
C ALA A 82 1.80 1.49 0.77
N ILE A 83 0.83 2.29 0.31
CA ILE A 83 -0.57 1.86 0.19
C ILE A 83 -0.75 1.17 -1.15
N ALA A 84 -1.01 -0.13 -1.11
CA ALA A 84 -1.14 -0.97 -2.29
C ALA A 84 -2.59 -1.38 -2.54
N GLY A 85 -2.92 -1.52 -3.82
CA GLY A 85 -4.20 -2.03 -4.29
C GLY A 85 -5.34 -1.02 -4.27
N SER A 86 -6.12 -1.09 -5.35
CA SER A 86 -7.37 -0.34 -5.52
C SER A 86 -7.28 1.20 -5.51
N ILE A 87 -6.11 1.78 -5.74
CA ILE A 87 -5.99 3.20 -6.06
C ILE A 87 -6.40 3.36 -7.53
N SER A 88 -7.62 3.85 -7.78
CA SER A 88 -8.26 3.75 -9.09
C SER A 88 -9.04 5.00 -9.53
N SER A 89 -8.93 6.09 -8.79
CA SER A 89 -9.55 7.37 -9.13
C SER A 89 -8.72 8.55 -8.65
N TYR A 90 -8.99 9.74 -9.17
CA TYR A 90 -8.36 10.98 -8.72
C TYR A 90 -8.66 11.30 -7.26
N GLU A 91 -9.88 11.02 -6.77
CA GLU A 91 -10.24 11.23 -5.36
C GLU A 91 -9.38 10.37 -4.42
N ARG A 92 -9.08 9.12 -4.82
CA ARG A 92 -8.18 8.26 -4.04
C ARG A 92 -6.74 8.74 -4.07
N ILE A 93 -6.29 9.32 -5.18
CA ILE A 93 -4.99 9.98 -5.25
C ILE A 93 -4.97 11.18 -4.31
N ASP A 94 -6.01 12.00 -4.30
CA ASP A 94 -6.13 13.14 -3.37
C ASP A 94 -6.09 12.68 -1.91
N THR A 95 -6.80 11.61 -1.59
CA THR A 95 -6.75 10.98 -0.26
C THR A 95 -5.33 10.52 0.10
N MET A 96 -4.54 10.01 -0.88
CA MET A 96 -3.13 9.65 -0.61
C MET A 96 -2.28 10.87 -0.26
N PHE A 97 -2.46 12.00 -0.95
CA PHE A 97 -1.77 13.25 -0.61
C PHE A 97 -2.18 13.78 0.77
N ASP A 98 -3.45 13.64 1.15
CA ASP A 98 -3.97 14.06 2.44
C ASP A 98 -3.47 13.16 3.60
N ILE A 99 -3.39 11.85 3.39
CA ILE A 99 -2.86 10.88 4.36
C ILE A 99 -1.33 10.98 4.48
N GLY A 100 -0.63 11.21 3.37
CA GLY A 100 0.82 11.35 3.30
C GLY A 100 1.61 10.05 3.52
N PRO A 101 1.24 8.89 2.94
CA PRO A 101 2.08 7.71 2.97
C PRO A 101 3.42 7.99 2.26
N TRP A 102 4.43 7.15 2.50
CA TRP A 102 5.68 7.21 1.74
C TRP A 102 5.44 7.02 0.23
N GLY A 103 4.45 6.23 -0.15
CA GLY A 103 4.04 6.04 -1.53
C GLY A 103 2.77 5.21 -1.67
N PHE A 104 2.32 5.05 -2.90
CA PHE A 104 1.23 4.15 -3.23
C PHE A 104 1.48 3.44 -4.56
N THR A 105 0.82 2.31 -4.79
CA THR A 105 0.95 1.55 -6.02
C THR A 105 -0.35 1.52 -6.81
N MET A 106 -0.23 1.59 -8.12
CA MET A 106 -1.34 1.55 -9.06
C MET A 106 -1.02 0.57 -10.19
N GLY A 107 -1.94 -0.33 -10.47
CA GLY A 107 -1.79 -1.30 -11.56
C GLY A 107 -3.04 -1.38 -12.42
N SER A 108 -4.03 -2.17 -12.01
CA SER A 108 -5.24 -2.44 -12.81
C SER A 108 -5.95 -1.20 -13.33
N ALA A 109 -6.00 -0.11 -12.57
CA ALA A 109 -6.66 1.13 -12.98
C ALA A 109 -6.08 1.77 -14.27
N LEU A 110 -4.78 1.58 -14.51
CA LEU A 110 -4.12 2.04 -15.74
C LEU A 110 -4.49 1.14 -16.92
N PHE A 111 -4.53 -0.17 -16.71
CA PHE A 111 -4.92 -1.14 -17.74
C PHE A 111 -6.42 -1.08 -18.07
N THR A 112 -7.27 -0.83 -17.08
CA THR A 112 -8.72 -0.64 -17.26
C THR A 112 -9.11 0.77 -17.68
N LYS A 113 -8.11 1.63 -17.91
CA LYS A 113 -8.28 2.98 -18.48
C LYS A 113 -9.20 3.89 -17.65
N ASN A 114 -9.03 3.87 -16.33
CA ASN A 114 -9.90 4.61 -15.42
C ASN A 114 -9.73 6.14 -15.48
N PHE A 115 -8.61 6.64 -16.02
CA PHE A 115 -8.26 8.07 -16.07
C PHE A 115 -8.48 8.68 -17.45
N VAL A 116 -8.25 7.89 -18.51
CA VAL A 116 -8.50 8.26 -19.91
C VAL A 116 -9.17 7.06 -20.59
N PRO A 117 -10.52 6.97 -20.60
CA PRO A 117 -11.28 5.79 -21.06
C PRO A 117 -10.94 5.29 -22.46
N ASP A 118 -10.72 6.21 -23.42
CA ASP A 118 -10.38 5.88 -24.81
C ASP A 118 -8.85 5.88 -25.06
N GLY A 119 -8.06 6.15 -24.02
CA GLY A 119 -6.62 6.27 -24.11
C GLY A 119 -5.89 4.92 -24.03
N SER A 120 -4.61 4.94 -24.37
CA SER A 120 -3.66 3.86 -24.15
C SER A 120 -3.24 3.78 -22.67
N PHE A 121 -2.52 2.72 -22.30
CA PHE A 121 -1.87 2.64 -20.98
C PHE A 121 -0.95 3.83 -20.71
N LYS A 122 -0.17 4.25 -21.72
CA LYS A 122 0.75 5.39 -21.62
C LYS A 122 0.00 6.69 -21.32
N GLU A 123 -1.13 6.94 -21.98
CA GLU A 123 -1.94 8.14 -21.74
C GLU A 123 -2.58 8.13 -20.36
N ASN A 124 -3.05 6.97 -19.89
CA ASN A 124 -3.54 6.84 -18.51
C ASN A 124 -2.43 7.08 -17.48
N LEU A 125 -1.24 6.55 -17.69
CA LEU A 125 -0.09 6.78 -16.82
C LEU A 125 0.31 8.26 -16.82
N GLN A 126 0.38 8.89 -18.00
CA GLN A 126 0.70 10.31 -18.14
C GLN A 126 -0.32 11.19 -17.42
N ALA A 127 -1.63 10.90 -17.57
CA ALA A 127 -2.69 11.65 -16.90
C ALA A 127 -2.56 11.61 -15.38
N VAL A 128 -2.17 10.45 -14.81
CA VAL A 128 -1.90 10.32 -13.38
C VAL A 128 -0.66 11.11 -12.98
N ALA A 129 0.43 11.01 -13.74
CA ALA A 129 1.66 11.76 -13.47
C ALA A 129 1.42 13.27 -13.48
N ASP A 130 0.77 13.78 -14.54
CA ASP A 130 0.41 15.20 -14.70
C ASP A 130 -0.51 15.69 -13.57
N TYR A 131 -1.38 14.82 -13.07
CA TYR A 131 -2.26 15.14 -11.93
C TYR A 131 -1.47 15.26 -10.63
N MET A 132 -0.54 14.34 -10.39
CA MET A 132 0.30 14.35 -9.19
C MET A 132 1.26 15.54 -9.15
N GLU A 133 1.80 15.98 -10.30
CA GLU A 133 2.68 17.15 -10.40
C GLU A 133 2.01 18.48 -10.03
N LYS A 134 0.68 18.53 -10.01
CA LYS A 134 -0.12 19.72 -9.66
C LYS A 134 -0.46 19.83 -8.17
N LYS A 135 -0.09 18.81 -7.38
CA LYS A 135 -0.36 18.73 -5.95
C LYS A 135 0.83 19.22 -5.11
#